data_d767af1cb6384f86b840c260aa22b571
#
_entry.id   d767af1cb6384f86b840c260aa22b571
#
_cell.length_a   1.000
_cell.length_b   1.000
_cell.length_c   1.000
_cell.angle_alpha   90.00
_cell.angle_beta   90.00
_cell.angle_gamma   90.00
#
_symmetry.space_group_name_H-M   'P 1'
#
loop_
_entity.id
_entity.type
_entity.pdbx_description
1 polymer ?
#
loop_
_entity_poly.entity_id
_entity_poly.type
_entity_poly.pdbx_seq_one_letter_code
_entity_poly.pdbx_strand_id
1 'polypeptide(L)'
;MGDISETSLKPVIDKLENLFSKFNEKFYNGELQTPIITVSPDTTKGAYGWCTAWKAWSNKQPEQKKTVDLAAMSKEDLENLKKDEGFYEINICAEHLARPFEQVAETLLHEMVHLYNLQIGVQDTSRGGTYHNKKYKEAAEPVSYTHLRAHETVL
;
A
#
# COMPACT_ATOMS: atom_id res chain seq x y z
N MET A 1 8.30 -25.84 -23.43
CA MET A 1 8.03 -24.55 -22.75
C MET A 1 7.45 -24.81 -21.37
N GLY A 2 8.06 -24.21 -20.36
CA GLY A 2 7.51 -24.28 -19.02
C GLY A 2 6.12 -23.62 -18.96
N ASP A 3 5.30 -24.10 -18.06
CA ASP A 3 4.02 -23.49 -17.79
C ASP A 3 4.22 -22.05 -17.34
N ILE A 4 3.47 -21.12 -17.91
CA ILE A 4 3.51 -19.69 -17.56
C ILE A 4 3.27 -19.50 -16.04
N SER A 5 2.48 -20.37 -15.41
CA SER A 5 2.22 -20.33 -13.97
C SER A 5 3.49 -20.52 -13.12
N GLU A 6 4.49 -21.23 -13.62
CA GLU A 6 5.76 -21.46 -12.90
C GLU A 6 6.63 -20.20 -12.83
N THR A 7 6.47 -19.29 -13.78
CA THR A 7 7.21 -18.02 -13.83
C THR A 7 6.40 -16.83 -13.35
N SER A 8 5.16 -17.06 -12.96
CA SER A 8 4.25 -16.00 -12.52
C SER A 8 4.60 -15.49 -11.13
N LEU A 9 4.46 -14.19 -10.91
CA LEU A 9 4.52 -13.57 -9.60
C LEU A 9 3.24 -13.74 -8.78
N LYS A 10 2.21 -14.35 -9.37
CA LYS A 10 0.90 -14.52 -8.71
C LYS A 10 1.00 -15.18 -7.33
N PRO A 11 1.73 -16.28 -7.13
CA PRO A 11 1.83 -16.89 -5.80
C PRO A 11 2.44 -15.95 -4.76
N VAL A 12 3.42 -15.13 -5.15
CA VAL A 12 4.06 -14.16 -4.27
C VAL A 12 3.08 -13.05 -3.92
N ILE A 13 2.39 -12.51 -4.91
CA ILE A 13 1.40 -11.44 -4.71
C ILE A 13 0.25 -11.94 -3.83
N ASP A 14 -0.21 -13.17 -4.05
CA ASP A 14 -1.26 -13.77 -3.23
C ASP A 14 -0.84 -13.87 -1.75
N LYS A 15 0.41 -14.24 -1.50
CA LYS A 15 0.94 -14.27 -0.12
C LYS A 15 1.03 -12.89 0.51
N LEU A 16 1.46 -11.89 -0.24
CA LEU A 16 1.51 -10.51 0.23
C LEU A 16 0.12 -9.96 0.51
N GLU A 17 -0.85 -10.25 -0.34
CA GLU A 17 -2.24 -9.86 -0.12
C GLU A 17 -2.83 -10.52 1.12
N ASN A 18 -2.56 -11.81 1.33
CA ASN A 18 -2.98 -12.52 2.54
C ASN A 18 -2.35 -11.92 3.79
N LEU A 19 -1.07 -11.59 3.72
CA LEU A 19 -0.36 -10.97 4.82
C LEU A 19 -0.91 -9.57 5.12
N PHE A 20 -1.20 -8.79 4.07
CA PHE A 20 -1.87 -7.49 4.21
C PHE A 20 -3.20 -7.64 4.95
N SER A 21 -4.02 -8.59 4.55
CA SER A 21 -5.33 -8.82 5.19
C SER A 21 -5.18 -9.16 6.67
N LYS A 22 -4.23 -10.01 7.02
CA LYS A 22 -3.97 -10.38 8.41
C LYS A 22 -3.50 -9.18 9.25
N PHE A 23 -2.58 -8.39 8.72
CA PHE A 23 -2.12 -7.18 9.39
C PHE A 23 -3.22 -6.13 9.51
N ASN A 24 -4.04 -5.99 8.48
CA ASN A 24 -5.17 -5.07 8.49
C ASN A 24 -6.16 -5.43 9.62
N GLU A 25 -6.52 -6.69 9.72
CA GLU A 25 -7.38 -7.18 10.81
C GLU A 25 -6.74 -6.96 12.17
N LYS A 26 -5.47 -7.30 12.33
CA LYS A 26 -4.80 -7.26 13.62
C LYS A 26 -4.55 -5.84 14.12
N PHE A 27 -4.11 -4.94 13.25
CA PHE A 27 -3.64 -3.61 13.67
C PHE A 27 -4.59 -2.47 13.31
N TYR A 28 -5.48 -2.69 12.37
CA TYR A 28 -6.35 -1.63 11.83
C TYR A 28 -7.83 -1.99 11.82
N ASN A 29 -8.21 -3.07 12.50
CA ASN A 29 -9.59 -3.56 12.55
C ASN A 29 -10.24 -3.77 11.17
N GLY A 30 -9.44 -4.07 10.15
CA GLY A 30 -9.94 -4.24 8.78
C GLY A 30 -10.29 -2.92 8.09
N GLU A 31 -9.92 -1.79 8.65
CA GLU A 31 -10.36 -0.47 8.15
C GLU A 31 -9.49 0.11 7.03
N LEU A 32 -8.31 -0.44 6.80
CA LEU A 32 -7.50 0.01 5.67
C LEU A 32 -8.14 -0.40 4.34
N GLN A 33 -8.18 0.53 3.41
CA GLN A 33 -8.59 0.23 2.04
C GLN A 33 -7.57 -0.73 1.41
N THR A 34 -8.08 -1.76 0.74
CA THR A 34 -7.22 -2.72 0.06
C THR A 34 -6.48 -2.03 -1.09
N PRO A 35 -5.14 -2.00 -1.06
CA PRO A 35 -4.37 -1.45 -2.17
C PRO A 35 -4.18 -2.48 -3.27
N ILE A 36 -3.66 -2.04 -4.40
CA ILE A 36 -3.08 -2.94 -5.38
C ILE A 36 -1.64 -3.22 -4.94
N ILE A 37 -1.32 -4.48 -4.74
CA ILE A 37 0.05 -4.89 -4.40
C ILE A 37 0.78 -5.31 -5.67
N THR A 38 1.94 -4.71 -5.90
CA THR A 38 2.77 -5.00 -7.07
C THR A 38 4.18 -5.38 -6.63
N VAL A 39 4.86 -6.10 -7.51
CA VAL A 39 6.27 -6.44 -7.36
C VAL A 39 7.00 -5.98 -8.61
N SER A 40 8.06 -5.22 -8.45
CA SER A 40 8.83 -4.71 -9.58
C SER A 40 10.31 -4.58 -9.23
N PRO A 41 11.19 -4.54 -10.24
CA PRO A 41 12.61 -4.26 -10.00
C PRO A 41 12.80 -2.91 -9.32
N ASP A 42 13.85 -2.80 -8.50
CA ASP A 42 14.22 -1.54 -7.86
C ASP A 42 14.76 -0.56 -8.90
N THR A 43 14.04 0.53 -9.10
CA THR A 43 14.45 1.61 -9.98
C THR A 43 15.01 2.81 -9.22
N THR A 44 14.94 2.80 -7.90
CA THR A 44 15.35 3.88 -7.03
C THR A 44 16.38 3.43 -6.00
N LYS A 45 17.39 2.79 -6.41
CA LYS A 45 18.57 2.38 -5.64
C LYS A 45 18.39 2.37 -4.11
N GLY A 46 18.10 1.21 -3.53
CA GLY A 46 18.00 1.01 -2.09
C GLY A 46 16.59 1.05 -1.50
N ALA A 47 15.57 1.33 -2.28
CA ALA A 47 14.21 1.23 -1.79
C ALA A 47 13.78 -0.25 -1.77
N TYR A 48 13.18 -0.69 -0.64
CA TYR A 48 12.61 -2.03 -0.54
C TYR A 48 11.16 -2.09 -1.01
N GLY A 49 10.49 -0.95 -1.00
CA GLY A 49 9.12 -0.82 -1.43
C GLY A 49 8.66 0.63 -1.36
N TRP A 50 7.45 0.89 -1.81
CA TRP A 50 6.82 2.20 -1.67
C TRP A 50 5.31 2.08 -1.62
N CYS A 51 4.68 3.13 -1.11
CA CYS A 51 3.24 3.33 -1.19
C CYS A 51 2.99 4.63 -1.95
N THR A 52 2.11 4.59 -2.94
CA THR A 52 1.78 5.81 -3.71
C THR A 52 1.02 6.80 -2.83
N ALA A 53 1.34 8.09 -2.98
CA ALA A 53 0.64 9.16 -2.26
C ALA A 53 -0.69 9.54 -2.93
N TRP A 54 -1.04 8.88 -4.01
CA TRP A 54 -2.28 9.07 -4.75
C TRP A 54 -2.84 7.71 -5.18
N LYS A 55 -4.11 7.68 -5.53
CA LYS A 55 -4.75 6.48 -6.04
C LYS A 55 -4.30 6.22 -7.48
N ALA A 56 -3.26 5.41 -7.63
CA ALA A 56 -2.59 5.17 -8.91
C ALA A 56 -3.37 4.25 -9.84
N TRP A 57 -4.28 3.44 -9.30
CA TRP A 57 -5.04 2.45 -10.05
C TRP A 57 -6.52 2.77 -10.03
N SER A 58 -7.19 2.53 -11.15
CA SER A 58 -8.64 2.72 -11.27
C SER A 58 -9.25 1.52 -11.97
N ASN A 59 -10.42 1.11 -11.49
CA ASN A 59 -11.22 0.07 -12.13
C ASN A 59 -12.09 0.63 -13.27
N LYS A 60 -12.06 1.96 -13.49
CA LYS A 60 -12.80 2.57 -14.58
C LYS A 60 -12.07 2.41 -15.91
N GLN A 61 -12.84 2.12 -16.96
CA GLN A 61 -12.29 2.10 -18.31
C GLN A 61 -11.81 3.49 -18.73
N PRO A 62 -10.73 3.59 -19.53
CA PRO A 62 -10.19 4.88 -19.95
C PRO A 62 -11.22 5.79 -20.63
N GLU A 63 -12.13 5.20 -21.37
CA GLU A 63 -13.19 5.95 -22.08
C GLU A 63 -14.18 6.63 -21.13
N GLN A 64 -14.23 6.19 -19.89
CA GLN A 64 -15.10 6.78 -18.87
C GLN A 64 -14.44 7.95 -18.13
N LYS A 65 -13.16 8.18 -18.38
CA LYS A 65 -12.43 9.34 -17.86
C LYS A 65 -12.71 10.58 -18.72
N LYS A 66 -13.97 10.98 -18.80
CA LYS A 66 -14.32 12.22 -19.49
C LYS A 66 -13.81 13.40 -18.69
N THR A 67 -13.38 14.43 -19.41
CA THR A 67 -13.09 15.71 -18.79
C THR A 67 -14.36 16.21 -18.10
N VAL A 68 -14.31 16.35 -16.80
CA VAL A 68 -15.46 16.74 -15.99
C VAL A 68 -15.35 18.23 -15.72
N ASP A 69 -16.40 18.99 -16.03
CA ASP A 69 -16.50 20.36 -15.63
C ASP A 69 -16.90 20.43 -14.16
N LEU A 70 -15.91 20.63 -13.30
CA LEU A 70 -16.11 20.67 -11.85
C LEU A 70 -17.06 21.83 -11.43
N ALA A 71 -17.12 22.92 -12.23
CA ALA A 71 -18.00 24.03 -11.93
C ALA A 71 -19.48 23.71 -12.19
N ALA A 72 -19.75 22.72 -13.06
CA ALA A 72 -21.11 22.30 -13.39
C ALA A 72 -21.62 21.16 -12.50
N MET A 73 -20.78 20.61 -11.62
CA MET A 73 -21.15 19.48 -10.77
C MET A 73 -21.86 19.92 -9.50
N SER A 74 -22.90 19.15 -9.14
CA SER A 74 -23.55 19.30 -7.85
C SER A 74 -22.63 18.83 -6.72
N LYS A 75 -22.95 19.21 -5.48
CA LYS A 75 -22.24 18.75 -4.29
C LYS A 75 -22.23 17.23 -4.17
N GLU A 76 -23.35 16.60 -4.49
CA GLU A 76 -23.52 15.15 -4.48
C GLU A 76 -22.63 14.46 -5.52
N ASP A 77 -22.56 15.02 -6.73
CA ASP A 77 -21.69 14.50 -7.79
C ASP A 77 -20.22 14.59 -7.43
N LEU A 78 -19.80 15.66 -6.76
CA LEU A 78 -18.43 15.82 -6.27
C LEU A 78 -18.09 14.80 -5.18
N GLU A 79 -19.03 14.52 -4.27
CA GLU A 79 -18.84 13.50 -3.24
C GLU A 79 -18.76 12.10 -3.84
N ASN A 80 -19.60 11.80 -4.83
CA ASN A 80 -19.58 10.53 -5.54
C ASN A 80 -18.27 10.36 -6.33
N LEU A 81 -17.75 11.43 -6.91
CA LEU A 81 -16.47 11.43 -7.58
C LEU A 81 -15.34 11.07 -6.61
N LYS A 82 -15.38 11.57 -5.39
CA LYS A 82 -14.41 11.24 -4.35
C LYS A 82 -14.51 9.79 -3.88
N LYS A 83 -15.69 9.20 -3.89
CA LYS A 83 -15.91 7.81 -3.46
C LYS A 83 -15.44 6.77 -4.47
N ASP A 84 -15.42 7.12 -5.76
CA ASP A 84 -15.17 6.21 -6.86
C ASP A 84 -13.79 6.48 -7.48
N GLU A 85 -12.74 6.37 -6.67
CA GLU A 85 -11.44 6.93 -7.03
C GLU A 85 -10.36 5.92 -7.35
N GLY A 86 -10.60 4.63 -7.18
CA GLY A 86 -9.58 3.64 -7.45
C GLY A 86 -8.75 3.28 -6.21
N PHE A 87 -7.50 2.88 -6.44
CA PHE A 87 -6.71 2.19 -5.43
C PHE A 87 -5.33 2.80 -5.30
N TYR A 88 -4.85 2.87 -4.04
CA TYR A 88 -3.44 3.09 -3.77
C TYR A 88 -2.63 1.85 -4.20
N GLU A 89 -1.36 2.05 -4.45
CA GLU A 89 -0.44 0.95 -4.74
C GLU A 89 0.57 0.82 -3.61
N ILE A 90 0.79 -0.42 -3.16
CA ILE A 90 1.96 -0.78 -2.38
C ILE A 90 2.83 -1.64 -3.28
N ASN A 91 4.06 -1.19 -3.53
CA ASN A 91 5.03 -1.94 -4.32
C ASN A 91 6.10 -2.53 -3.41
N ILE A 92 6.45 -3.78 -3.65
CA ILE A 92 7.60 -4.43 -3.02
C ILE A 92 8.66 -4.68 -4.09
N CYS A 93 9.90 -4.30 -3.82
CA CYS A 93 10.97 -4.52 -4.77
C CYS A 93 11.29 -6.00 -4.90
N ALA A 94 11.44 -6.47 -6.12
CA ALA A 94 11.69 -7.88 -6.42
C ALA A 94 12.96 -8.40 -5.73
N GLU A 95 14.00 -7.60 -5.71
CA GLU A 95 15.27 -7.92 -5.06
C GLU A 95 15.13 -8.13 -3.56
N HIS A 96 14.19 -7.43 -2.93
CA HIS A 96 13.93 -7.55 -1.49
C HIS A 96 13.29 -8.91 -1.14
N LEU A 97 12.58 -9.53 -2.07
CA LEU A 97 11.93 -10.82 -1.85
C LEU A 97 12.91 -11.96 -1.58
N ALA A 98 14.19 -11.80 -1.93
CA ALA A 98 15.23 -12.76 -1.62
C ALA A 98 15.67 -12.74 -0.14
N ARG A 99 15.22 -11.76 0.62
CA ARG A 99 15.54 -11.60 2.04
C ARG A 99 14.67 -12.48 2.93
N PRO A 100 15.05 -12.68 4.22
CA PRO A 100 14.20 -13.38 5.15
C PRO A 100 12.78 -12.84 5.20
N PHE A 101 11.82 -13.71 5.39
CA PHE A 101 10.39 -13.36 5.38
C PHE A 101 10.05 -12.23 6.36
N GLU A 102 10.67 -12.24 7.53
CA GLU A 102 10.46 -11.20 8.55
C GLU A 102 10.77 -9.80 8.03
N GLN A 103 11.81 -9.67 7.21
CA GLN A 103 12.19 -8.38 6.63
C GLN A 103 11.19 -7.93 5.57
N VAL A 104 10.66 -8.86 4.80
CA VAL A 104 9.61 -8.56 3.82
C VAL A 104 8.32 -8.12 4.53
N ALA A 105 7.97 -8.81 5.60
CA ALA A 105 6.81 -8.44 6.42
C ALA A 105 6.97 -7.06 7.06
N GLU A 106 8.16 -6.73 7.54
CA GLU A 106 8.46 -5.38 8.07
C GLU A 106 8.27 -4.31 7.01
N THR A 107 8.73 -4.58 5.78
CA THR A 107 8.55 -3.64 4.66
C THR A 107 7.08 -3.43 4.35
N LEU A 108 6.30 -4.50 4.31
CA LEU A 108 4.85 -4.39 4.09
C LEU A 108 4.19 -3.55 5.18
N LEU A 109 4.49 -3.82 6.45
CA LEU A 109 3.97 -3.01 7.57
C LEU A 109 4.38 -1.54 7.47
N HIS A 110 5.61 -1.28 7.06
CA HIS A 110 6.11 0.08 6.84
C HIS A 110 5.24 0.82 5.81
N GLU A 111 4.94 0.17 4.70
CA GLU A 111 4.11 0.77 3.67
C GLU A 111 2.63 0.88 4.11
N MET A 112 2.15 -0.04 4.93
CA MET A 112 0.80 0.03 5.50
C MET A 112 0.63 1.21 6.44
N VAL A 113 1.68 1.60 7.17
CA VAL A 113 1.65 2.83 7.98
C VAL A 113 1.45 4.06 7.10
N HIS A 114 2.16 4.15 5.98
CA HIS A 114 1.94 5.22 5.01
C HIS A 114 0.52 5.21 4.48
N LEU A 115 0.00 4.04 4.12
CA LEU A 115 -1.37 3.90 3.63
C LEU A 115 -2.39 4.39 4.67
N TYR A 116 -2.20 4.01 5.92
CA TYR A 116 -3.06 4.47 7.02
C TYR A 116 -3.04 6.00 7.13
N ASN A 117 -1.85 6.58 7.15
CA ASN A 117 -1.73 8.03 7.25
C ASN A 117 -2.34 8.77 6.04
N LEU A 118 -2.17 8.23 4.85
CA LEU A 118 -2.84 8.77 3.64
C LEU A 118 -4.36 8.73 3.79
N GLN A 119 -4.88 7.61 4.30
CA GLN A 119 -6.32 7.40 4.45
C GLN A 119 -6.96 8.37 5.44
N ILE A 120 -6.25 8.72 6.50
CA ILE A 120 -6.72 9.68 7.51
C ILE A 120 -6.27 11.12 7.24
N GLY A 121 -5.60 11.37 6.10
CA GLY A 121 -5.20 12.71 5.70
C GLY A 121 -4.00 13.26 6.47
N VAL A 122 -3.13 12.41 7.01
CA VAL A 122 -1.93 12.81 7.74
C VAL A 122 -0.72 12.74 6.84
N GLN A 123 0.01 13.84 6.73
CA GLN A 123 1.29 13.86 6.01
C GLN A 123 2.41 13.38 6.93
N ASP A 124 2.94 12.18 6.66
CA ASP A 124 3.93 11.51 7.49
C ASP A 124 5.36 11.60 6.95
N THR A 125 5.54 12.27 5.83
CA THR A 125 6.85 12.54 5.26
C THR A 125 7.07 14.03 5.09
N SER A 126 8.33 14.44 5.11
CA SER A 126 8.78 15.81 4.91
C SER A 126 9.92 15.82 3.89
N ARG A 127 10.39 17.02 3.50
CA ARG A 127 11.51 17.17 2.56
C ARG A 127 11.29 16.43 1.24
N GLY A 128 10.11 16.61 0.63
CA GLY A 128 9.80 15.96 -0.65
C GLY A 128 9.66 14.45 -0.57
N GLY A 129 9.29 13.91 0.57
CA GLY A 129 9.11 12.47 0.78
C GLY A 129 10.36 11.73 1.23
N THR A 130 11.46 12.43 1.46
CA THR A 130 12.74 11.80 1.83
C THR A 130 12.93 11.60 3.32
N TYR A 131 12.07 12.18 4.14
CA TYR A 131 12.19 12.14 5.60
C TYR A 131 10.88 11.72 6.24
N HIS A 132 10.90 10.62 6.98
CA HIS A 132 9.76 10.20 7.81
C HIS A 132 9.70 11.06 9.06
N ASN A 133 8.61 11.81 9.21
CA ASN A 133 8.49 12.76 10.30
C ASN A 133 7.93 12.09 11.57
N LYS A 134 7.73 12.88 12.62
CA LYS A 134 7.22 12.40 13.90
C LYS A 134 5.86 11.69 13.77
N LYS A 135 5.02 12.16 12.87
CA LYS A 135 3.69 11.55 12.64
C LYS A 135 3.80 10.13 12.11
N TYR A 136 4.79 9.86 11.26
CA TYR A 136 5.08 8.50 10.84
C TYR A 136 5.46 7.63 12.02
N LYS A 137 6.38 8.09 12.86
CA LYS A 137 6.84 7.34 14.03
C LYS A 137 5.71 7.01 14.98
N GLU A 138 4.84 7.97 15.25
CA GLU A 138 3.68 7.79 16.14
C GLU A 138 2.72 6.72 15.61
N ALA A 139 2.48 6.70 14.30
CA ALA A 139 1.62 5.70 13.67
C ALA A 139 2.30 4.33 13.55
N ALA A 140 3.61 4.29 13.38
CA ALA A 140 4.37 3.06 13.18
C ALA A 140 4.61 2.28 14.48
N GLU A 141 4.72 2.97 15.61
CA GLU A 141 5.09 2.34 16.88
C GLU A 141 4.16 1.19 17.29
N PRO A 142 2.82 1.33 17.25
CA PRO A 142 1.92 0.25 17.63
C PRO A 142 1.96 -0.97 16.72
N VAL A 143 2.44 -0.82 15.49
CA VAL A 143 2.44 -1.87 14.47
C VAL A 143 3.84 -2.33 14.11
N SER A 144 4.86 -1.92 14.86
CA SER A 144 6.23 -2.32 14.55
C SER A 144 6.36 -3.85 14.60
N TYR A 145 7.20 -4.40 13.73
CA TYR A 145 7.41 -5.84 13.68
C TYR A 145 7.97 -6.38 15.01
N THR A 146 8.76 -5.57 15.72
CA THR A 146 9.25 -5.93 17.05
C THR A 146 8.08 -6.13 18.02
N HIS A 147 7.08 -5.24 17.99
CA HIS A 147 5.86 -5.37 18.78
C HIS A 147 5.07 -6.61 18.36
N LEU A 148 4.96 -6.88 17.08
CA LEU A 148 4.31 -8.07 16.54
C LEU A 148 4.97 -9.36 17.06
N ARG A 149 6.28 -9.43 17.06
CA ARG A 149 7.02 -10.59 17.58
C ARG A 149 6.81 -10.81 19.07
N ALA A 150 6.70 -9.74 19.85
CA ALA A 150 6.45 -9.82 21.29
C ALA A 150 5.07 -10.41 21.61
N HIS A 151 4.12 -10.30 20.71
CA HIS A 151 2.75 -10.80 20.86
C HIS A 151 2.48 -12.08 20.05
N GLU A 152 3.53 -12.79 19.69
CA GLU A 152 3.47 -13.97 18.83
C GLU A 152 2.98 -13.68 17.42
N THR A 153 3.19 -14.65 16.56
CA THR A 153 3.12 -14.45 15.14
C THR A 153 1.69 -14.47 14.62
N VAL A 154 1.45 -13.63 13.66
CA VAL A 154 0.26 -13.64 12.81
C VAL A 154 0.39 -14.74 11.74
N LEU A 155 1.56 -15.31 11.64
CA LEU A 155 1.94 -16.22 10.57
C LEU A 155 1.63 -17.67 10.88
#